data_5ab66b4d50b8e2561d68077222d6284e
#
_entry.id   5ab66b4d50b8e2561d68077222d6284e
#
_cell.length_a   1.000
_cell.length_b   1.000
_cell.length_c   1.000
_cell.angle_alpha   90.00
_cell.angle_beta   90.00
_cell.angle_gamma   90.00
#
_symmetry.space_group_name_H-M   'P 1'
#
loop_
_entity.id
_entity.type
_entity.pdbx_description
1 polymer ?
#
loop_
_entity_poly.entity_id
_entity_poly.type
_entity_poly.pdbx_seq_one_letter_code
_entity_poly.pdbx_strand_id
1 'polypeptide(L)'
;RSSDLRDTNGGMDWVAQRKDTAALDMYFMGYGHDYKKALGDFSKIAGKIPLPPLYVFGYWYSKFQRYTEQDMRDIVNEIRSRDIPMDILVIDMDWHRNGKTGSTDGTEWTGWSWNKALFPDPAGFISWLHDEQNLNTTLNLHPADGIFPKEDNYDALYADLAGRYSDIKADSLANEDGTIR
;
A
#
# COMPACT_ATOMS: atom_id res chain seq x y z
N ARG A 1 -9.09 -6.40 8.69
CA ARG A 1 -9.64 -6.88 9.96
C ARG A 1 -9.50 -5.79 11.00
N SER A 2 -10.58 -5.05 11.25
CA SER A 2 -10.59 -3.94 12.21
C SER A 2 -10.53 -4.39 13.67
N SER A 3 -10.58 -5.70 13.93
CA SER A 3 -10.54 -6.29 15.26
C SER A 3 -9.18 -6.21 15.95
N ASP A 4 -8.14 -5.78 15.25
CA ASP A 4 -6.77 -5.78 15.77
C ASP A 4 -6.26 -4.37 16.11
N LEU A 5 -7.15 -3.38 16.08
CA LEU A 5 -6.84 -2.01 16.53
C LEU A 5 -6.71 -2.00 18.07
N ARG A 6 -5.50 -2.26 18.53
CA ARG A 6 -5.11 -2.08 19.93
C ARG A 6 -4.33 -0.80 20.07
N ASP A 7 -4.68 0.00 21.05
CA ASP A 7 -3.78 1.05 21.52
C ASP A 7 -2.64 0.39 22.32
N THR A 8 -1.47 0.30 21.69
CA THR A 8 -0.26 -0.27 22.31
C THR A 8 0.28 0.57 23.47
N ASN A 9 -0.29 1.75 23.71
CA ASN A 9 0.11 2.69 24.76
C ASN A 9 -0.77 2.62 26.03
N GLY A 10 -1.51 1.53 26.22
CA GLY A 10 -2.34 1.32 27.42
C GLY A 10 -3.71 1.99 27.35
N GLY A 11 -4.16 2.39 26.15
CA GLY A 11 -5.52 2.84 25.91
C GLY A 11 -6.54 1.70 25.97
N MET A 12 -7.82 2.06 26.00
CA MET A 12 -8.91 1.08 26.03
C MET A 12 -8.99 0.30 24.73
N ASP A 13 -9.00 -1.03 24.82
CA ASP A 13 -9.46 -1.90 23.73
C ASP A 13 -10.95 -1.57 23.49
N TRP A 14 -11.25 -0.76 22.49
CA TRP A 14 -12.63 -0.40 22.15
C TRP A 14 -13.38 -1.53 21.42
N VAL A 15 -12.64 -2.55 20.99
CA VAL A 15 -13.20 -3.81 20.48
C VAL A 15 -12.81 -4.95 21.41
N ALA A 16 -13.79 -5.57 22.02
CA ALA A 16 -13.55 -6.70 22.92
C ALA A 16 -12.88 -7.88 22.20
N GLN A 17 -11.91 -8.51 22.86
CA GLN A 17 -11.33 -9.75 22.34
C GLN A 17 -12.41 -10.83 22.27
N ARG A 18 -12.49 -11.49 21.11
CA ARG A 18 -13.47 -12.54 20.88
C ARG A 18 -12.83 -13.90 21.11
N LYS A 19 -13.54 -14.71 21.85
CA LYS A 19 -13.22 -16.15 22.00
C LYS A 19 -13.75 -16.97 20.83
N ASP A 20 -14.75 -16.43 20.11
CA ASP A 20 -15.41 -17.09 18.98
C ASP A 20 -15.14 -16.29 17.70
N THR A 21 -14.51 -16.93 16.73
CA THR A 21 -14.18 -16.32 15.41
C THR A 21 -15.41 -16.11 14.52
N ALA A 22 -16.56 -16.71 14.87
CA ALA A 22 -17.83 -16.51 14.16
C ALA A 22 -18.57 -15.25 14.60
N ALA A 23 -18.16 -14.60 15.69
CA ALA A 23 -18.79 -13.37 16.17
C ALA A 23 -18.41 -12.18 15.28
N LEU A 24 -19.42 -11.37 14.92
CA LEU A 24 -19.27 -10.14 14.14
C LEU A 24 -19.70 -8.95 14.99
N ASP A 25 -18.81 -7.95 15.16
CA ASP A 25 -19.18 -6.64 15.70
C ASP A 25 -19.35 -5.65 14.56
N MET A 26 -20.48 -4.98 14.55
CA MET A 26 -20.79 -3.99 13.52
C MET A 26 -21.32 -2.71 14.16
N TYR A 27 -20.75 -1.58 13.77
CA TYR A 27 -21.23 -0.27 14.16
C TYR A 27 -22.08 0.31 13.03
N PHE A 28 -23.34 0.57 13.29
CA PHE A 28 -24.23 1.25 12.36
C PHE A 28 -24.37 2.72 12.76
N MET A 29 -24.07 3.61 11.83
CA MET A 29 -24.11 5.06 12.03
C MET A 29 -25.21 5.69 11.17
N GLY A 30 -26.41 5.84 11.71
CA GLY A 30 -27.58 6.36 11.02
C GLY A 30 -27.83 7.84 11.30
N TYR A 31 -27.11 8.75 10.63
CA TYR A 31 -27.21 10.21 10.85
C TYR A 31 -27.95 10.98 9.75
N GLY A 32 -28.51 10.31 8.75
CA GLY A 32 -29.13 10.98 7.62
C GLY A 32 -28.15 11.96 6.96
N HIS A 33 -28.51 13.24 6.91
CA HIS A 33 -27.68 14.30 6.34
C HIS A 33 -26.76 15.02 7.33
N ASP A 34 -26.74 14.60 8.60
CA ASP A 34 -25.85 15.20 9.61
C ASP A 34 -24.44 14.58 9.55
N TYR A 35 -23.73 14.86 8.45
CA TYR A 35 -22.40 14.32 8.16
C TYR A 35 -21.34 14.75 9.20
N LYS A 36 -21.44 15.99 9.72
CA LYS A 36 -20.49 16.50 10.71
C LYS A 36 -20.59 15.73 12.02
N LYS A 37 -21.81 15.41 12.45
CA LYS A 37 -22.05 14.60 13.64
C LYS A 37 -21.55 13.18 13.43
N ALA A 38 -21.82 12.58 12.27
CA ALA A 38 -21.33 11.25 11.91
C ALA A 38 -19.81 11.16 12.00
N LEU A 39 -19.08 12.09 11.38
CA LEU A 39 -17.61 12.17 11.44
C LEU A 39 -17.11 12.41 12.86
N GLY A 40 -17.78 13.29 13.62
CA GLY A 40 -17.42 13.55 15.01
C GLY A 40 -17.59 12.32 15.92
N ASP A 41 -18.64 11.55 15.72
CA ASP A 41 -18.87 10.33 16.51
C ASP A 41 -17.96 9.18 16.02
N PHE A 42 -17.68 9.09 14.72
CA PHE A 42 -16.70 8.16 14.20
C PHE A 42 -15.31 8.40 14.80
N SER A 43 -14.88 9.66 14.89
CA SER A 43 -13.55 9.98 15.46
C SER A 43 -13.45 9.69 16.97
N LYS A 44 -14.56 9.57 17.69
CA LYS A 44 -14.56 9.09 19.09
C LYS A 44 -14.27 7.60 19.19
N ILE A 45 -14.67 6.84 18.18
CA ILE A 45 -14.45 5.39 18.10
C ILE A 45 -13.08 5.08 17.50
N ALA A 46 -12.76 5.66 16.36
CA ALA A 46 -11.55 5.39 15.58
C ALA A 46 -10.33 6.21 16.02
N GLY A 47 -10.50 7.17 16.92
CA GLY A 47 -9.47 8.12 17.28
C GLY A 47 -9.44 9.35 16.38
N LYS A 48 -8.60 10.32 16.73
CA LYS A 48 -8.45 11.57 15.96
C LYS A 48 -7.77 11.28 14.62
N ILE A 49 -8.33 11.83 13.54
CA ILE A 49 -7.70 11.80 12.22
C ILE A 49 -6.44 12.68 12.26
N PRO A 50 -5.25 12.14 11.98
CA PRO A 50 -4.03 12.94 11.93
C PRO A 50 -4.09 13.94 10.77
N LEU A 51 -3.54 15.14 10.98
CA LEU A 51 -3.37 16.09 9.91
C LEU A 51 -2.24 15.60 9.00
N PRO A 52 -2.49 15.37 7.70
CA PRO A 52 -1.44 14.93 6.79
C PRO A 52 -0.46 16.07 6.46
N PRO A 53 0.74 15.78 5.96
CA PRO A 53 1.67 16.77 5.45
C PRO A 53 1.06 17.65 4.34
N LEU A 54 1.52 18.89 4.22
CA LEU A 54 0.94 19.87 3.30
C LEU A 54 0.95 19.39 1.83
N TYR A 55 2.01 18.73 1.40
CA TYR A 55 2.15 18.26 0.02
C TYR A 55 1.05 17.25 -0.40
N VAL A 56 0.40 16.58 0.56
CA VAL A 56 -0.71 15.66 0.28
C VAL A 56 -1.93 16.39 -0.32
N PHE A 57 -2.06 17.70 -0.05
CA PHE A 57 -3.13 18.54 -0.61
C PHE A 57 -2.77 19.19 -1.95
N GLY A 58 -1.56 18.91 -2.47
CA GLY A 58 -1.09 19.43 -3.74
C GLY A 58 -1.52 18.61 -4.93
N TYR A 59 -0.83 18.78 -6.07
CA TYR A 59 -1.16 18.08 -7.30
C TYR A 59 -0.51 16.70 -7.36
N TRP A 60 -1.34 15.68 -7.58
CA TRP A 60 -0.96 14.30 -7.80
C TRP A 60 -1.09 13.94 -9.28
N TYR A 61 0.00 13.57 -9.93
CA TYR A 61 -0.09 12.94 -11.24
C TYR A 61 -0.25 11.43 -11.06
N SER A 62 -1.35 10.89 -11.54
CA SER A 62 -1.61 9.44 -11.62
C SER A 62 -2.33 9.12 -12.91
N LYS A 63 -1.92 8.08 -13.59
CA LYS A 63 -2.59 7.62 -14.82
C LYS A 63 -2.47 6.11 -14.95
N PHE A 64 -3.61 5.47 -15.16
CA PHE A 64 -3.69 4.05 -15.49
C PHE A 64 -3.11 3.81 -16.90
N GLN A 65 -1.82 3.61 -16.96
CA GLN A 65 -1.08 3.38 -18.19
C GLN A 65 0.25 2.70 -17.86
N ARG A 66 0.70 1.82 -18.77
CA ARG A 66 2.03 1.25 -18.71
C ARG A 66 3.06 2.30 -19.10
N TYR A 67 3.98 2.59 -18.20
CA TYR A 67 5.07 3.53 -18.39
C TYR A 67 6.42 2.86 -18.12
N THR A 68 7.43 3.32 -18.86
CA THR A 68 8.83 3.10 -18.49
C THR A 68 9.30 4.20 -17.51
N GLU A 69 10.42 3.98 -16.85
CA GLU A 69 11.12 5.02 -16.08
C GLU A 69 11.35 6.28 -16.93
N GLN A 70 11.77 6.12 -18.20
CA GLN A 70 12.02 7.25 -19.08
C GLN A 70 10.75 8.04 -19.38
N ASP A 71 9.64 7.35 -19.66
CA ASP A 71 8.34 8.03 -19.87
C ASP A 71 7.93 8.88 -18.68
N MET A 72 8.15 8.36 -17.45
CA MET A 72 7.85 9.10 -16.23
C MET A 72 8.79 10.31 -16.05
N ARG A 73 10.07 10.17 -16.38
CA ARG A 73 11.02 11.29 -16.38
C ARG A 73 10.61 12.37 -17.37
N ASP A 74 10.19 11.98 -18.57
CA ASP A 74 9.75 12.90 -19.62
C ASP A 74 8.49 13.66 -19.19
N ILE A 75 7.53 12.98 -18.57
CA ILE A 75 6.31 13.59 -18.00
C ILE A 75 6.66 14.63 -16.93
N VAL A 76 7.51 14.29 -15.98
CA VAL A 76 7.93 15.23 -14.92
C VAL A 76 8.63 16.43 -15.52
N ASN A 77 9.56 16.22 -16.45
CA ASN A 77 10.28 17.31 -17.13
C ASN A 77 9.33 18.22 -17.91
N GLU A 78 8.35 17.66 -18.61
CA GLU A 78 7.35 18.43 -19.35
C GLU A 78 6.48 19.28 -18.42
N ILE A 79 6.02 18.72 -17.30
CA ILE A 79 5.24 19.46 -16.28
C ILE A 79 6.07 20.60 -15.70
N ARG A 80 7.34 20.35 -15.35
CA ARG A 80 8.26 21.38 -14.82
C ARG A 80 8.59 22.47 -15.85
N SER A 81 8.78 22.10 -17.12
CA SER A 81 9.08 23.07 -18.19
C SER A 81 7.94 24.07 -18.44
N ARG A 82 6.73 23.72 -18.01
CA ARG A 82 5.54 24.58 -18.10
C ARG A 82 5.22 25.33 -16.81
N ASP A 83 6.09 25.29 -15.81
CA ASP A 83 5.89 25.90 -14.48
C ASP A 83 4.60 25.40 -13.79
N ILE A 84 4.19 24.15 -14.08
CA ILE A 84 3.01 23.54 -13.43
C ILE A 84 3.44 22.98 -12.09
N PRO A 85 2.82 23.41 -10.97
CA PRO A 85 3.09 22.84 -9.65
C PRO A 85 2.71 21.36 -9.63
N MET A 86 3.58 20.53 -9.06
CA MET A 86 3.36 19.12 -8.85
C MET A 86 4.06 18.70 -7.56
N ASP A 87 3.38 17.89 -6.76
CA ASP A 87 3.85 17.49 -5.43
C ASP A 87 4.08 15.98 -5.34
N ILE A 88 3.25 15.19 -6.05
CA ILE A 88 3.32 13.73 -5.97
C ILE A 88 3.22 13.10 -7.36
N LEU A 89 4.16 12.19 -7.63
CA LEU A 89 4.08 11.28 -8.76
C LEU A 89 3.60 9.90 -8.26
N VAL A 90 2.49 9.43 -8.81
CA VAL A 90 2.01 8.06 -8.60
C VAL A 90 2.52 7.17 -9.73
N ILE A 91 3.27 6.13 -9.40
CA ILE A 91 3.66 5.10 -10.35
C ILE A 91 2.55 4.04 -10.29
N ASP A 92 1.64 4.10 -11.27
CA ASP A 92 0.38 3.38 -11.21
C ASP A 92 0.55 1.92 -11.61
N MET A 93 0.61 1.64 -12.91
CA MET A 93 0.60 0.26 -13.42
C MET A 93 1.97 -0.22 -13.84
N ASP A 94 2.12 -1.53 -13.77
CA ASP A 94 3.26 -2.30 -14.32
C ASP A 94 4.64 -1.95 -13.73
N TRP A 95 4.68 -1.16 -12.64
CA TRP A 95 5.93 -0.92 -11.91
C TRP A 95 6.51 -2.20 -11.31
N HIS A 96 5.64 -3.16 -11.00
CA HIS A 96 6.02 -4.49 -10.51
C HIS A 96 5.90 -5.55 -11.62
N ARG A 97 6.62 -6.63 -11.48
CA ARG A 97 6.43 -7.82 -12.28
C ARG A 97 5.22 -8.62 -11.77
N ASN A 98 4.73 -9.52 -12.60
CA ASN A 98 3.70 -10.46 -12.18
C ASN A 98 4.21 -11.31 -11.01
N GLY A 99 3.60 -11.19 -9.84
CA GLY A 99 4.04 -11.87 -8.63
C GLY A 99 4.02 -13.39 -8.76
N LYS A 100 2.98 -13.93 -9.40
CA LYS A 100 2.78 -15.39 -9.55
C LYS A 100 3.72 -16.02 -10.57
N THR A 101 3.92 -15.39 -11.70
CA THR A 101 4.75 -15.95 -12.79
C THR A 101 6.16 -15.40 -12.82
N GLY A 102 6.39 -14.23 -12.25
CA GLY A 102 7.63 -13.47 -12.37
C GLY A 102 7.80 -12.79 -13.73
N SER A 103 6.77 -12.80 -14.60
CA SER A 103 6.82 -12.15 -15.92
C SER A 103 6.88 -10.64 -15.80
N THR A 104 7.58 -10.00 -16.71
CA THR A 104 7.65 -8.55 -16.88
C THR A 104 6.62 -8.00 -17.87
N ASP A 105 5.75 -8.85 -18.42
CA ASP A 105 4.75 -8.46 -19.43
C ASP A 105 3.55 -7.70 -18.86
N GLY A 106 3.48 -7.51 -17.53
CA GLY A 106 2.61 -6.56 -16.87
C GLY A 106 1.10 -6.88 -17.01
N THR A 107 0.68 -8.10 -16.75
CA THR A 107 -0.74 -8.49 -16.88
C THR A 107 -1.41 -8.85 -15.56
N GLU A 108 -0.73 -8.68 -14.44
CA GLU A 108 -1.24 -9.08 -13.13
C GLU A 108 -1.40 -7.86 -12.22
N TRP A 109 -2.45 -7.88 -11.41
CA TRP A 109 -2.73 -6.81 -10.46
C TRP A 109 -1.83 -6.85 -9.23
N THR A 110 -1.46 -8.06 -8.78
CA THR A 110 -0.66 -8.25 -7.57
C THR A 110 0.79 -8.53 -7.90
N GLY A 111 1.68 -7.76 -7.30
CA GLY A 111 3.14 -7.93 -7.35
C GLY A 111 3.84 -6.97 -6.41
N TRP A 112 4.99 -7.40 -5.88
CA TRP A 112 5.75 -6.69 -4.84
C TRP A 112 7.19 -6.41 -5.26
N SER A 113 7.60 -6.92 -6.40
CA SER A 113 8.98 -6.82 -6.91
C SER A 113 9.03 -5.94 -8.14
N TRP A 114 9.99 -5.04 -8.21
CA TRP A 114 10.14 -4.12 -9.32
C TRP A 114 10.25 -4.82 -10.68
N ASN A 115 9.54 -4.29 -11.65
CA ASN A 115 9.68 -4.66 -13.05
C ASN A 115 10.90 -3.93 -13.64
N LYS A 116 12.08 -4.54 -13.52
CA LYS A 116 13.34 -3.94 -13.97
C LYS A 116 13.45 -3.80 -15.50
N ALA A 117 12.55 -4.40 -16.26
CA ALA A 117 12.47 -4.13 -17.68
C ALA A 117 11.91 -2.74 -17.99
N LEU A 118 11.04 -2.21 -17.12
CA LEU A 118 10.47 -0.88 -17.24
C LEU A 118 11.19 0.15 -16.34
N PHE A 119 11.63 -0.27 -15.16
CA PHE A 119 12.33 0.53 -14.16
C PHE A 119 13.67 -0.14 -13.85
N PRO A 120 14.72 0.09 -14.66
CA PRO A 120 16.01 -0.59 -14.49
C PRO A 120 16.72 -0.27 -13.18
N ASP A 121 16.61 0.98 -12.74
CA ASP A 121 17.17 1.50 -11.49
C ASP A 121 16.11 2.22 -10.65
N PRO A 122 15.22 1.48 -9.96
CA PRO A 122 14.17 2.11 -9.17
C PRO A 122 14.70 3.01 -8.05
N ALA A 123 15.83 2.66 -7.44
CA ALA A 123 16.42 3.45 -6.36
C ALA A 123 16.93 4.81 -6.88
N GLY A 124 17.67 4.80 -7.99
CA GLY A 124 18.13 6.01 -8.65
C GLY A 124 16.97 6.87 -9.17
N PHE A 125 15.91 6.24 -9.68
CA PHE A 125 14.71 6.96 -10.11
C PHE A 125 14.00 7.66 -8.93
N ILE A 126 13.82 6.97 -7.81
CA ILE A 126 13.20 7.55 -6.60
C ILE A 126 14.06 8.68 -6.04
N SER A 127 15.39 8.50 -5.97
CA SER A 127 16.31 9.56 -5.54
C SER A 127 16.22 10.78 -6.44
N TRP A 128 16.16 10.59 -7.77
CA TRP A 128 15.98 11.71 -8.70
C TRP A 128 14.67 12.45 -8.46
N LEU A 129 13.56 11.74 -8.22
CA LEU A 129 12.28 12.37 -7.89
C LEU A 129 12.36 13.20 -6.60
N HIS A 130 12.98 12.66 -5.55
CA HIS A 130 13.04 13.33 -4.25
C HIS A 130 14.07 14.48 -4.24
N ASP A 131 15.29 14.21 -4.69
CA ASP A 131 16.42 15.08 -4.46
C ASP A 131 16.55 16.17 -5.54
N GLU A 132 16.19 15.86 -6.79
CA GLU A 132 16.34 16.80 -7.90
C GLU A 132 14.99 17.44 -8.30
N GLN A 133 13.90 16.70 -8.23
CA GLN A 133 12.58 17.20 -8.64
C GLN A 133 11.75 17.72 -7.46
N ASN A 134 12.17 17.47 -6.22
CA ASN A 134 11.43 17.77 -4.99
C ASN A 134 9.98 17.24 -5.03
N LEU A 135 9.84 16.00 -5.51
CA LEU A 135 8.58 15.29 -5.61
C LEU A 135 8.53 14.15 -4.61
N ASN A 136 7.37 13.95 -4.00
CA ASN A 136 7.07 12.69 -3.33
C ASN A 136 6.57 11.67 -4.33
N THR A 137 6.71 10.39 -4.02
CA THR A 137 6.20 9.32 -4.88
C THR A 137 5.48 8.26 -4.07
N THR A 138 4.55 7.60 -4.72
CA THR A 138 3.86 6.42 -4.19
C THR A 138 3.58 5.44 -5.32
N LEU A 139 3.35 4.19 -4.95
CA LEU A 139 3.07 3.09 -5.86
C LEU A 139 1.60 2.71 -5.75
N ASN A 140 0.94 2.46 -6.87
CA ASN A 140 -0.34 1.79 -6.84
C ASN A 140 -0.12 0.30 -6.55
N LEU A 141 -0.80 -0.24 -5.58
CA LEU A 141 -0.60 -1.61 -5.10
C LEU A 141 -1.94 -2.31 -4.90
N HIS A 142 -2.04 -3.53 -5.42
CA HIS A 142 -3.20 -4.39 -5.29
C HIS A 142 -2.81 -5.67 -4.53
N PRO A 143 -2.87 -5.68 -3.19
CA PRO A 143 -2.34 -6.77 -2.37
C PRO A 143 -3.29 -7.98 -2.22
N ALA A 144 -4.36 -8.06 -3.02
CA ALA A 144 -5.47 -8.99 -2.80
C ALA A 144 -5.05 -10.46 -2.80
N ASP A 145 -4.08 -10.83 -3.65
CA ASP A 145 -3.67 -12.22 -3.82
C ASP A 145 -2.52 -12.65 -2.92
N GLY A 146 -2.00 -11.71 -2.11
CA GLY A 146 -0.92 -11.99 -1.18
C GLY A 146 0.48 -11.89 -1.81
N ILE A 147 1.46 -12.59 -1.24
CA ILE A 147 2.87 -12.52 -1.65
C ILE A 147 3.29 -13.88 -2.18
N PHE A 148 3.71 -13.91 -3.44
CA PHE A 148 4.02 -15.14 -4.17
C PHE A 148 5.48 -15.58 -3.97
N PRO A 149 5.79 -16.89 -4.10
CA PRO A 149 7.16 -17.40 -3.95
C PRO A 149 8.21 -16.83 -4.90
N LYS A 150 7.80 -16.20 -6.00
CA LYS A 150 8.73 -15.59 -6.96
C LYS A 150 9.05 -14.13 -6.69
N GLU A 151 8.51 -13.56 -5.63
CA GLU A 151 8.84 -12.20 -5.21
C GLU A 151 10.24 -12.10 -4.63
N ASP A 152 10.92 -10.96 -4.84
CA ASP A 152 12.33 -10.78 -4.47
C ASP A 152 12.57 -10.95 -2.96
N ASN A 153 11.61 -10.56 -2.12
CA ASN A 153 11.73 -10.61 -0.66
C ASN A 153 10.95 -11.76 -0.01
N TYR A 154 10.44 -12.72 -0.81
CA TYR A 154 9.60 -13.79 -0.29
C TYR A 154 10.25 -14.60 0.81
N ASP A 155 11.48 -15.11 0.56
CA ASP A 155 12.17 -15.97 1.51
C ASP A 155 12.45 -15.26 2.83
N ALA A 156 12.87 -13.99 2.76
CA ALA A 156 13.14 -13.19 3.94
C ALA A 156 11.86 -12.93 4.76
N LEU A 157 10.76 -12.63 4.09
CA LEU A 157 9.47 -12.44 4.74
C LEU A 157 8.95 -13.73 5.35
N TYR A 158 9.02 -14.84 4.63
CA TYR A 158 8.60 -16.15 5.13
C TYR A 158 9.39 -16.54 6.38
N ALA A 159 10.71 -16.35 6.36
CA ALA A 159 11.56 -16.63 7.51
C ALA A 159 11.24 -15.74 8.73
N ASP A 160 10.97 -14.45 8.52
CA ASP A 160 10.58 -13.53 9.58
C ASP A 160 9.23 -13.93 10.20
N LEU A 161 8.23 -14.25 9.38
CA LEU A 161 6.92 -14.70 9.84
C LEU A 161 7.01 -16.03 10.59
N ALA A 162 7.76 -17.00 10.08
CA ALA A 162 7.97 -18.29 10.75
C ALA A 162 8.68 -18.10 12.10
N GLY A 163 9.60 -17.15 12.20
CA GLY A 163 10.28 -16.82 13.45
C GLY A 163 9.37 -16.14 14.48
N ARG A 164 8.50 -15.24 14.04
CA ARG A 164 7.56 -14.50 14.92
C ARG A 164 6.38 -15.36 15.39
N TYR A 165 5.96 -16.29 14.56
CA TYR A 165 4.78 -17.14 14.77
C TYR A 165 5.18 -18.61 14.83
N SER A 166 6.22 -18.93 15.62
CA SER A 166 6.77 -20.28 15.78
C SER A 166 5.77 -21.29 16.35
N ASP A 167 4.70 -20.82 16.96
CA ASP A 167 3.58 -21.60 17.46
C ASP A 167 2.50 -21.89 16.38
N ILE A 168 2.58 -21.21 15.24
CA ILE A 168 1.71 -21.44 14.10
C ILE A 168 2.37 -22.48 13.20
N LYS A 169 1.61 -23.49 12.80
CA LYS A 169 2.09 -24.50 11.84
C LYS A 169 2.52 -23.79 10.54
N ALA A 170 3.64 -24.22 9.97
CA ALA A 170 4.16 -23.69 8.70
C ALA A 170 3.09 -23.68 7.59
N ASP A 171 2.25 -24.71 7.52
CA ASP A 171 1.14 -24.83 6.57
C ASP A 171 0.06 -23.73 6.72
N SER A 172 0.07 -22.99 7.85
CA SER A 172 -0.86 -21.88 8.11
C SER A 172 -0.30 -20.52 7.76
N LEU A 173 1.00 -20.41 7.46
CA LEU A 173 1.66 -19.17 7.03
C LEU A 173 1.52 -18.93 5.54
N ALA A 174 1.39 -19.99 4.77
CA ALA A 174 1.23 -19.92 3.32
C ALA A 174 0.17 -20.93 2.85
N ASN A 175 -0.41 -20.66 1.68
CA ASN A 175 -1.32 -21.60 1.01
C ASN A 175 -0.54 -22.79 0.41
N GLU A 176 -1.26 -23.77 -0.18
CA GLU A 176 -0.66 -24.93 -0.86
C GLU A 176 0.28 -24.56 -2.01
N ASP A 177 0.04 -23.43 -2.67
CA ASP A 177 0.90 -22.88 -3.74
C ASP A 177 2.07 -22.04 -3.21
N GLY A 178 2.24 -21.96 -1.89
CA GLY A 178 3.27 -21.19 -1.21
C GLY A 178 2.95 -19.70 -1.04
N THR A 179 1.81 -19.20 -1.51
CA THR A 179 1.45 -17.78 -1.39
C THR A 179 1.18 -17.41 0.08
N ILE A 180 1.87 -16.38 0.59
CA ILE A 180 1.63 -15.79 1.91
C ILE A 180 0.45 -14.82 1.81
N ARG A 181 -0.55 -15.01 2.67
CA ARG A 181 -1.74 -14.13 2.73
C ARG A 181 -1.93 -13.49 4.10
#